data_21bd8244427a64f2da62e0bad14fef32
#
_entry.id   21bd8244427a64f2da62e0bad14fef32
#
_cell.length_a   1.000
_cell.length_b   1.000
_cell.length_c   1.000
_cell.angle_alpha   90.00
_cell.angle_beta   90.00
_cell.angle_gamma   90.00
#
_symmetry.space_group_name_H-M   'P 1'
#
loop_
_entity.id
_entity.type
_entity.pdbx_description
1 polymer ?
#
loop_
_entity_poly.entity_id
_entity_poly.type
_entity_poly.pdbx_seq_one_letter_code
_entity_poly.pdbx_strand_id
1 'polypeptide(L)'
;MNDLERRFIAARRAVIAGAYQNLNDRQREAVLCTEGPLLLLAGAGSGKTTVLIHRVANLLRYGRGSDTEEIPMPISEDEVEFLEQYAQHSDPEQEALAQYLCAVEPARPWEVLAITFTNKAANELKERLERM
;
A
#
# COMPACT_ATOMS: atom_id res chain seq x y z
N MET A 1 -0.66 -11.68 -21.27
CA MET A 1 -0.31 -10.32 -20.81
C MET A 1 0.70 -9.71 -21.77
N ASN A 2 0.41 -8.53 -22.32
CA ASN A 2 1.31 -7.85 -23.25
C ASN A 2 2.40 -7.05 -22.50
N ASP A 3 3.35 -6.49 -23.26
CA ASP A 3 4.48 -5.77 -22.67
C ASP A 3 4.06 -4.50 -21.91
N LEU A 4 3.06 -3.79 -22.39
CA LEU A 4 2.54 -2.59 -21.74
C LEU A 4 1.94 -2.93 -20.38
N GLU A 5 1.16 -4.00 -20.31
CA GLU A 5 0.57 -4.48 -19.05
C GLU A 5 1.63 -4.90 -18.05
N ARG A 6 2.68 -5.59 -18.50
CA ARG A 6 3.80 -5.97 -17.63
C ARG A 6 4.52 -4.76 -17.08
N ARG A 7 4.77 -3.77 -17.91
CA ARG A 7 5.40 -2.51 -17.49
C ARG A 7 4.52 -1.78 -16.48
N PHE A 8 3.21 -1.75 -16.72
CA PHE A 8 2.27 -1.13 -15.79
C PHE A 8 2.32 -1.78 -14.42
N ILE A 9 2.25 -3.10 -14.37
CA ILE A 9 2.28 -3.84 -13.09
C ILE A 9 3.61 -3.61 -12.37
N ALA A 10 4.72 -3.65 -13.08
CA ALA A 10 6.03 -3.40 -12.48
C ALA A 10 6.14 -1.97 -11.93
N ALA A 11 5.66 -0.98 -12.68
CA ALA A 11 5.66 0.41 -12.25
C ALA A 11 4.74 0.63 -11.03
N ARG A 12 3.55 0.03 -11.05
CA ARG A 12 2.60 0.10 -9.93
C ARG A 12 3.22 -0.45 -8.65
N ARG A 13 3.84 -1.62 -8.73
CA ARG A 13 4.52 -2.24 -7.59
C ARG A 13 5.65 -1.37 -7.06
N ALA A 14 6.42 -0.77 -7.94
CA ALA A 14 7.51 0.12 -7.56
C ALA A 14 6.99 1.38 -6.86
N VAL A 15 5.92 1.98 -7.37
CA VAL A 15 5.29 3.17 -6.77
C VAL A 15 4.79 2.85 -5.36
N ILE A 16 4.06 1.76 -5.21
CA ILE A 16 3.50 1.38 -3.90
C ILE A 16 4.62 1.02 -2.92
N ALA A 17 5.61 0.23 -3.34
CA ALA A 17 6.75 -0.13 -2.49
C ALA A 17 7.54 1.11 -2.05
N GLY A 18 7.65 2.12 -2.91
CA GLY A 18 8.33 3.36 -2.61
C GLY A 18 7.69 4.14 -1.46
N ALA A 19 6.38 4.00 -1.26
CA ALA A 19 5.68 4.63 -0.15
C ALA A 19 6.08 4.04 1.22
N TYR A 20 6.67 2.85 1.24
CA TYR A 20 7.03 2.13 2.46
C TYR A 20 8.53 1.80 2.53
N GLN A 21 9.36 2.57 1.85
CA GLN A 21 10.80 2.32 1.81
C GLN A 21 11.49 2.52 3.18
N ASN A 22 10.86 3.23 4.11
CA ASN A 22 11.38 3.43 5.46
C ASN A 22 11.21 2.22 6.38
N LEU A 23 10.43 1.23 5.95
CA LEU A 23 10.23 -0.01 6.69
C LEU A 23 11.35 -0.99 6.35
N ASN A 24 11.68 -1.90 7.30
CA ASN A 24 12.59 -2.98 6.97
C ASN A 24 11.93 -3.98 6.00
N ASP A 25 12.70 -4.94 5.46
CA ASP A 25 12.21 -5.83 4.43
C ASP A 25 11.02 -6.69 4.88
N ARG A 26 11.05 -7.20 6.11
CA ARG A 26 9.95 -8.02 6.64
C ARG A 26 8.71 -7.21 6.92
N GLN A 27 8.88 -5.98 7.44
CA GLN A 27 7.77 -5.07 7.67
C GLN A 27 7.11 -4.70 6.35
N ARG A 28 7.91 -4.38 5.33
CA ARG A 28 7.41 -4.03 4.01
C ARG A 28 6.66 -5.20 3.37
N GLU A 29 7.19 -6.40 3.47
CA GLU A 29 6.54 -7.61 2.97
C GLU A 29 5.15 -7.79 3.60
N ALA A 30 5.05 -7.61 4.92
CA ALA A 30 3.78 -7.71 5.63
C ALA A 30 2.77 -6.64 5.18
N VAL A 31 3.22 -5.40 4.95
CA VAL A 31 2.36 -4.31 4.50
C VAL A 31 1.84 -4.55 3.09
N LEU A 32 2.70 -5.03 2.20
CA LEU A 32 2.37 -5.22 0.79
C LEU A 32 1.58 -6.50 0.49
N CYS A 33 1.52 -7.43 1.42
CA CYS A 33 0.71 -8.66 1.29
C CYS A 33 -0.75 -8.32 1.61
N THR A 34 -1.62 -8.32 0.60
CA THR A 34 -3.02 -7.86 0.76
C THR A 34 -4.04 -9.00 0.81
N GLU A 35 -3.69 -10.19 0.34
CA GLU A 35 -4.61 -11.33 0.26
C GLU A 35 -4.38 -12.34 1.38
N GLY A 36 -5.46 -12.92 1.90
CA GLY A 36 -5.41 -13.97 2.88
C GLY A 36 -5.03 -13.51 4.28
N PRO A 37 -5.07 -14.44 5.26
CA PRO A 37 -4.63 -14.13 6.62
C PRO A 37 -3.12 -14.00 6.70
N LEU A 38 -2.64 -13.05 7.49
CA LEU A 38 -1.23 -12.82 7.74
C LEU A 38 -0.95 -12.87 9.23
N LEU A 39 0.01 -13.71 9.64
CA LEU A 39 0.46 -13.77 11.02
C LEU A 39 1.80 -13.05 11.17
N LEU A 40 1.82 -12.05 12.06
CA LEU A 40 3.03 -11.33 12.41
C LEU A 40 3.55 -11.82 13.76
N LEU A 41 4.71 -12.48 13.74
CA LEU A 41 5.39 -12.94 14.96
C LEU A 41 6.44 -11.91 15.33
N ALA A 42 6.18 -11.16 16.41
CA ALA A 42 7.08 -10.11 16.85
C ALA A 42 7.01 -9.94 18.37
N GLY A 43 8.16 -9.67 18.98
CA GLY A 43 8.23 -9.35 20.38
C GLY A 43 7.71 -7.96 20.70
N ALA A 44 7.50 -7.67 21.98
CA ALA A 44 7.12 -6.34 22.43
C ALA A 44 8.17 -5.31 21.97
N GLY A 45 7.72 -4.16 21.47
CA GLY A 45 8.60 -3.09 20.99
C GLY A 45 9.20 -3.31 19.61
N SER A 46 8.77 -4.32 18.88
CA SER A 46 9.32 -4.66 17.55
C SER A 46 8.69 -3.92 16.38
N GLY A 47 7.85 -2.93 16.63
CA GLY A 47 7.20 -2.15 15.57
C GLY A 47 5.94 -2.77 14.99
N LYS A 48 5.28 -3.67 15.71
CA LYS A 48 4.02 -4.30 15.25
C LYS A 48 2.92 -3.28 14.94
N THR A 49 2.79 -2.26 15.79
CA THR A 49 1.78 -1.22 15.60
C THR A 49 2.06 -0.44 14.32
N THR A 50 3.33 -0.14 14.04
CA THR A 50 3.73 0.54 12.81
C THR A 50 3.35 -0.29 11.58
N VAL A 51 3.62 -1.59 11.59
CA VAL A 51 3.25 -2.48 10.48
C VAL A 51 1.75 -2.50 10.28
N LEU A 52 0.98 -2.64 11.36
CA LEU A 52 -0.48 -2.67 11.29
C LEU A 52 -1.04 -1.39 10.68
N ILE A 53 -0.55 -0.23 11.12
CA ILE A 53 -0.99 1.07 10.62
C ILE A 53 -0.70 1.21 9.12
N HIS A 54 0.51 0.89 8.70
CA HIS A 54 0.88 0.99 7.29
C HIS A 54 0.12 -0.02 6.43
N ARG A 55 -0.15 -1.22 6.96
CA ARG A 55 -0.94 -2.21 6.23
C ARG A 55 -2.38 -1.72 6.01
N VAL A 56 -3.01 -1.17 7.04
CA VAL A 56 -4.35 -0.58 6.93
C VAL A 56 -4.33 0.58 5.92
N ALA A 57 -3.36 1.48 6.02
CA ALA A 57 -3.23 2.59 5.09
C ALA A 57 -3.05 2.10 3.64
N ASN A 58 -2.26 1.05 3.43
CA ASN A 58 -2.07 0.46 2.11
C ASN A 58 -3.38 -0.06 1.54
N LEU A 59 -4.17 -0.78 2.34
CA LEU A 59 -5.47 -1.30 1.91
C LEU A 59 -6.45 -0.18 1.56
N LEU A 60 -6.43 0.91 2.30
CA LEU A 60 -7.31 2.06 2.05
C LEU A 60 -6.91 2.85 0.80
N ARG A 61 -5.61 2.96 0.53
CA ARG A 61 -5.09 3.74 -0.60
C ARG A 61 -5.03 2.97 -1.89
N TYR A 62 -4.48 1.77 -1.83
CA TYR A 62 -4.14 0.99 -3.03
C TYR A 62 -4.90 -0.33 -3.15
N GLY A 63 -5.59 -0.77 -2.08
CA GLY A 63 -6.27 -2.06 -2.08
C GLY A 63 -5.28 -3.19 -2.34
N ARG A 64 -5.52 -3.97 -3.41
CA ARG A 64 -4.67 -5.09 -3.81
C ARG A 64 -3.55 -4.73 -4.78
N GLY A 65 -3.35 -3.43 -5.04
CA GLY A 65 -2.43 -2.98 -6.10
C GLY A 65 -1.00 -3.47 -5.98
N SER A 66 -0.51 -3.74 -4.75
CA SER A 66 0.87 -4.13 -4.51
C SER A 66 1.20 -5.57 -4.89
N ASP A 67 0.22 -6.48 -4.88
CA ASP A 67 0.48 -7.91 -5.07
C ASP A 67 -0.46 -8.62 -6.04
N THR A 68 -1.33 -7.89 -6.74
CA THR A 68 -2.18 -8.45 -7.77
C THR A 68 -1.64 -8.18 -9.17
N GLU A 69 -2.04 -9.00 -10.14
CA GLU A 69 -1.79 -8.75 -11.56
C GLU A 69 -3.02 -8.13 -12.26
N GLU A 70 -4.10 -7.91 -11.51
CA GLU A 70 -5.32 -7.34 -12.05
C GLU A 70 -5.13 -5.89 -12.47
N ILE A 71 -5.65 -5.54 -13.66
CA ILE A 71 -5.64 -4.19 -14.20
C ILE A 71 -7.11 -3.78 -14.35
N PRO A 72 -7.66 -2.97 -13.43
CA PRO A 72 -9.10 -2.72 -13.38
C PRO A 72 -9.63 -1.78 -14.46
N MET A 73 -8.75 -1.10 -15.18
CA MET A 73 -9.15 -0.17 -16.23
C MET A 73 -8.16 -0.21 -17.39
N PRO A 74 -8.56 0.24 -18.60
CA PRO A 74 -7.62 0.36 -19.70
C PRO A 74 -6.45 1.28 -19.36
N ILE A 75 -5.26 0.92 -19.80
CA ILE A 75 -4.04 1.70 -19.56
C ILE A 75 -3.46 2.19 -20.88
N SER A 76 -2.82 3.36 -20.83
CA SER A 76 -2.13 3.95 -21.99
C SER A 76 -0.62 3.97 -21.76
N GLU A 77 0.12 4.12 -22.87
CA GLU A 77 1.57 4.30 -22.81
C GLU A 77 1.97 5.50 -21.92
N ASP A 78 1.24 6.61 -22.05
CA ASP A 78 1.52 7.82 -21.27
C ASP A 78 1.34 7.59 -19.77
N GLU A 79 0.32 6.83 -19.39
CA GLU A 79 0.08 6.50 -17.98
C GLU A 79 1.17 5.60 -17.41
N VAL A 80 1.65 4.64 -18.20
CA VAL A 80 2.75 3.76 -17.78
C VAL A 80 4.03 4.57 -17.62
N GLU A 81 4.35 5.43 -18.56
CA GLU A 81 5.53 6.31 -18.48
C GLU A 81 5.45 7.23 -17.26
N PHE A 82 4.27 7.78 -17.00
CA PHE A 82 4.04 8.60 -15.81
C PHE A 82 4.38 7.83 -14.53
N LEU A 83 3.88 6.60 -14.39
CA LEU A 83 4.14 5.79 -13.20
C LEU A 83 5.62 5.39 -13.09
N GLU A 84 6.25 5.06 -14.20
CA GLU A 84 7.67 4.72 -14.22
C GLU A 84 8.54 5.90 -13.74
N GLN A 85 8.20 7.11 -14.16
CA GLN A 85 8.89 8.31 -13.72
C GLN A 85 8.57 8.64 -12.26
N TYR A 86 7.32 8.50 -11.86
CA TYR A 86 6.91 8.74 -10.48
C TYR A 86 7.60 7.78 -9.52
N ALA A 87 7.79 6.53 -9.90
CA ALA A 87 8.49 5.55 -9.07
C ALA A 87 9.96 5.95 -8.81
N GLN A 88 10.58 6.62 -9.75
CA GLN A 88 11.96 7.08 -9.63
C GLN A 88 12.08 8.41 -8.89
N HIS A 89 11.12 9.30 -9.11
CA HIS A 89 11.11 10.64 -8.53
C HIS A 89 9.69 11.06 -8.20
N SER A 90 9.28 10.82 -6.97
CA SER A 90 7.92 11.10 -6.50
C SER A 90 7.69 12.59 -6.33
N ASP A 91 6.78 13.15 -7.13
CA ASP A 91 6.37 14.54 -7.05
C ASP A 91 5.07 14.62 -6.22
N PRO A 92 5.08 15.34 -5.06
CA PRO A 92 3.89 15.45 -4.22
C PRO A 92 2.65 16.00 -4.93
N GLU A 93 2.82 16.83 -5.93
CA GLU A 93 1.70 17.39 -6.70
C GLU A 93 1.00 16.32 -7.56
N GLN A 94 1.69 15.23 -7.87
CA GLN A 94 1.19 14.14 -8.70
C GLN A 94 0.74 12.92 -7.88
N GLU A 95 0.82 13.00 -6.55
CA GLU A 95 0.50 11.88 -5.67
C GLU A 95 -0.92 11.34 -5.87
N ALA A 96 -1.91 12.22 -6.00
CA ALA A 96 -3.31 11.81 -6.17
C ALA A 96 -3.52 11.02 -7.45
N LEU A 97 -2.90 11.42 -8.55
CA LEU A 97 -3.00 10.70 -9.82
C LEU A 97 -2.28 9.35 -9.73
N ALA A 98 -1.09 9.32 -9.15
CA ALA A 98 -0.35 8.07 -8.98
C ALA A 98 -1.13 7.08 -8.11
N GLN A 99 -1.73 7.55 -7.02
CA GLN A 99 -2.57 6.71 -6.16
C GLN A 99 -3.78 6.16 -6.91
N TYR A 100 -4.46 6.99 -7.69
CA TYR A 100 -5.62 6.58 -8.48
C TYR A 100 -5.24 5.48 -9.48
N LEU A 101 -4.12 5.65 -10.19
CA LEU A 101 -3.68 4.68 -11.19
C LEU A 101 -3.21 3.36 -10.57
N CYS A 102 -2.71 3.40 -9.35
CA CYS A 102 -2.18 2.21 -8.66
C CYS A 102 -3.23 1.45 -7.86
N ALA A 103 -4.39 2.04 -7.60
CA ALA A 103 -5.41 1.41 -6.75
C ALA A 103 -6.11 0.25 -7.47
N VAL A 104 -6.27 -0.87 -6.75
CA VAL A 104 -7.08 -2.01 -7.19
C VAL A 104 -8.01 -2.37 -6.04
N GLU A 105 -9.29 -2.07 -6.19
CA GLU A 105 -10.32 -2.30 -5.18
C GLU A 105 -9.90 -1.80 -3.80
N PRO A 106 -9.63 -0.50 -3.63
CA PRO A 106 -9.22 0.02 -2.33
C PRO A 106 -10.30 -0.24 -1.28
N ALA A 107 -9.87 -0.64 -0.08
CA ALA A 107 -10.80 -0.94 1.00
C ALA A 107 -11.46 0.34 1.49
N ARG A 108 -12.71 0.24 1.92
CA ARG A 108 -13.41 1.33 2.59
C ARG A 108 -13.10 1.26 4.08
N PRO A 109 -13.10 2.40 4.80
CA PRO A 109 -12.76 2.38 6.23
C PRO A 109 -13.56 1.38 7.06
N TRP A 110 -14.84 1.19 6.74
CA TRP A 110 -15.71 0.25 7.48
C TRP A 110 -15.47 -1.23 7.12
N GLU A 111 -14.66 -1.51 6.11
CA GLU A 111 -14.33 -2.88 5.71
C GLU A 111 -13.06 -3.39 6.42
N VAL A 112 -12.39 -2.53 7.19
CA VAL A 112 -11.15 -2.87 7.88
C VAL A 112 -11.40 -3.03 9.37
N LEU A 113 -11.05 -4.21 9.92
CA LEU A 113 -11.11 -4.47 11.35
C LEU A 113 -9.69 -4.60 11.89
N ALA A 114 -9.36 -3.75 12.87
CA ALA A 114 -8.10 -3.82 13.59
C ALA A 114 -8.38 -4.02 15.08
N ILE A 115 -7.75 -5.03 15.68
CA ILE A 115 -7.95 -5.40 17.07
C ILE A 115 -6.65 -5.19 17.84
N THR A 116 -6.72 -4.47 18.97
CA THR A 116 -5.59 -4.28 19.86
C THR A 116 -5.97 -4.73 21.27
N PHE A 117 -4.96 -5.03 22.11
CA PHE A 117 -5.20 -5.56 23.44
C PHE A 117 -5.43 -4.47 24.51
N THR A 118 -5.14 -3.20 24.23
CA THR A 118 -5.32 -2.11 25.17
C THR A 118 -6.03 -0.92 24.54
N ASN A 119 -6.75 -0.14 25.37
CA ASN A 119 -7.40 1.08 24.90
C ASN A 119 -6.39 2.12 24.41
N LYS A 120 -5.22 2.17 25.07
CA LYS A 120 -4.15 3.08 24.65
C LYS A 120 -3.65 2.75 23.25
N ALA A 121 -3.43 1.48 22.95
CA ALA A 121 -2.99 1.03 21.64
C ALA A 121 -4.06 1.28 20.57
N ALA A 122 -5.33 1.05 20.91
CA ALA A 122 -6.44 1.32 20.01
C ALA A 122 -6.55 2.81 19.67
N ASN A 123 -6.41 3.68 20.66
CA ASN A 123 -6.45 5.13 20.43
C ASN A 123 -5.24 5.61 19.62
N GLU A 124 -4.06 5.09 19.90
CA GLU A 124 -2.87 5.39 19.12
C GLU A 124 -3.02 5.00 17.65
N LEU A 125 -3.53 3.82 17.40
CA LEU A 125 -3.80 3.35 16.04
C LEU A 125 -4.76 4.29 15.31
N LYS A 126 -5.85 4.67 15.94
CA LYS A 126 -6.84 5.59 15.38
C LYS A 126 -6.23 6.94 15.06
N GLU A 127 -5.49 7.53 16.00
CA GLU A 127 -4.86 8.84 15.82
C GLU A 127 -3.85 8.82 14.67
N ARG A 128 -3.03 7.78 14.58
CA ARG A 128 -2.02 7.67 13.52
C ARG A 128 -2.65 7.49 12.16
N LEU A 129 -3.74 6.73 12.05
CA LEU A 129 -4.46 6.56 10.78
C LEU A 129 -5.12 7.87 10.34
N GLU A 130 -5.64 8.66 11.26
CA GLU A 130 -6.26 9.95 10.95
C GLU A 130 -5.25 10.97 10.43
N ARG A 131 -3.97 10.85 10.80
CA ARG A 131 -2.89 11.74 10.35
C ARG A 131 -2.33 11.36 8.97
N MET A 132 -2.67 10.21 8.48
CA MET A 132 -2.12 9.70 7.20
C MET A 132 -2.89 10.14 5.96
#